data_47938721ba4e3d4944f890be4f03795d
#
_entry.id   47938721ba4e3d4944f890be4f03795d
#
_cell.length_a   1.000
_cell.length_b   1.000
_cell.length_c   1.000
_cell.angle_alpha   90.00
_cell.angle_beta   90.00
_cell.angle_gamma   90.00
#
_symmetry.space_group_name_H-M   'P 1'
#
loop_
_entity.id
_entity.type
_entity.pdbx_description
1 polymer ?
#
loop_
_entity_poly.entity_id
_entity_poly.type
_entity_poly.pdbx_seq_one_letter_code
_entity_poly.pdbx_strand_id
1 'polypeptide(L)'
;MKNLELNIKHVAEFVTKSQIDAFDSAAANGLEQLEKGTGAGNDFLGWMHLPSATPESLVADIEKTAATLRNDCEYVVAIGIGGSYLGAKAVIEALSDSFAAYKPASGARVIFAGQNIGEDYTHELISLLKGKKFGIIVISKSGTTTEPAIAFRILKEMLEAQEGKEFASKHIVAVTDAKRGALRSLATEEGYATYVIEDNVGGRFSVLTPVGLLPIAVAGFDIRALLDGAKAMEAATAAADDSNPAYLYAKTRNALYAEGKKTEILVNYNPKLHYLGEWWKQL
;
A
#
# COMPACT_ATOMS: atom_id res chain seq x y z
N MET A 1 -7.36 -1.36 21.70
CA MET A 1 -7.13 -2.35 20.63
C MET A 1 -6.18 -3.42 21.15
N LYS A 2 -6.37 -4.70 20.77
CA LYS A 2 -5.30 -5.69 21.00
C LYS A 2 -4.18 -5.37 20.00
N ASN A 3 -3.00 -5.08 20.50
CA ASN A 3 -1.83 -4.87 19.67
C ASN A 3 -1.39 -6.21 19.06
N LEU A 4 -0.60 -6.13 17.98
CA LEU A 4 0.08 -7.29 17.43
C LEU A 4 1.07 -7.82 18.48
N GLU A 5 1.01 -9.12 18.75
CA GLU A 5 1.93 -9.80 19.66
C GLU A 5 2.81 -10.78 18.88
N LEU A 6 4.09 -10.80 19.18
CA LEU A 6 5.01 -11.82 18.70
C LEU A 6 5.11 -12.94 19.74
N ASN A 7 4.75 -14.15 19.34
CA ASN A 7 4.90 -15.34 20.18
C ASN A 7 6.05 -16.21 19.67
N ILE A 8 7.15 -16.27 20.44
CA ILE A 8 8.34 -17.04 20.11
C ILE A 8 8.41 -18.40 20.87
N LYS A 9 7.30 -18.84 21.50
CA LYS A 9 7.31 -20.06 22.33
C LYS A 9 7.87 -21.30 21.62
N HIS A 10 7.52 -21.46 20.35
CA HIS A 10 7.97 -22.62 19.56
C HIS A 10 9.39 -22.49 19.00
N VAL A 11 10.01 -21.32 19.16
CA VAL A 11 11.41 -21.10 18.76
C VAL A 11 12.39 -21.69 19.78
N ALA A 12 11.96 -21.85 21.04
CA ALA A 12 12.80 -22.34 22.14
C ALA A 12 13.37 -23.76 21.94
N GLU A 13 12.80 -24.53 21.01
CA GLU A 13 13.36 -25.83 20.63
C GLU A 13 14.63 -25.73 19.76
N PHE A 14 14.87 -24.57 19.15
CA PHE A 14 15.95 -24.34 18.18
C PHE A 14 17.01 -23.38 18.71
N VAL A 15 16.62 -22.38 19.47
CA VAL A 15 17.51 -21.38 20.07
C VAL A 15 17.11 -21.08 21.50
N THR A 16 18.08 -20.88 22.35
CA THR A 16 17.89 -20.49 23.75
C THR A 16 17.66 -18.98 23.89
N LYS A 17 17.09 -18.58 25.03
CA LYS A 17 16.96 -17.15 25.34
C LYS A 17 18.32 -16.44 25.31
N SER A 18 19.38 -17.04 25.84
CA SER A 18 20.73 -16.46 25.82
C SER A 18 21.26 -16.22 24.39
N GLN A 19 20.96 -17.14 23.45
CA GLN A 19 21.35 -16.97 22.05
C GLN A 19 20.57 -15.83 21.39
N ILE A 20 19.29 -15.64 21.74
CA ILE A 20 18.50 -14.51 21.27
C ILE A 20 19.02 -13.20 21.86
N ASP A 21 19.26 -13.15 23.17
CA ASP A 21 19.74 -11.97 23.89
C ASP A 21 21.16 -11.56 23.46
N ALA A 22 21.96 -12.46 22.91
CA ALA A 22 23.26 -12.14 22.31
C ALA A 22 23.16 -11.13 21.15
N PHE A 23 21.98 -10.95 20.56
CA PHE A 23 21.71 -9.97 19.51
C PHE A 23 21.17 -8.62 20.03
N ASP A 24 21.04 -8.41 21.35
CA ASP A 24 20.51 -7.14 21.92
C ASP A 24 21.29 -5.93 21.43
N SER A 25 22.61 -5.94 21.55
CA SER A 25 23.44 -4.81 21.13
C SER A 25 23.32 -4.53 19.63
N ALA A 26 23.23 -5.57 18.80
CA ALA A 26 23.07 -5.40 17.35
C ALA A 26 21.72 -4.85 17.00
N ALA A 27 20.64 -5.32 17.62
CA ALA A 27 19.29 -4.83 17.42
C ALA A 27 19.10 -3.39 17.90
N ALA A 28 19.65 -3.04 19.07
CA ALA A 28 19.64 -1.68 19.60
C ALA A 28 20.39 -0.70 18.69
N ASN A 29 21.57 -1.09 18.20
CA ASN A 29 22.32 -0.29 17.22
C ASN A 29 21.55 -0.14 15.89
N GLY A 30 20.89 -1.21 15.41
CA GLY A 30 20.05 -1.14 14.21
C GLY A 30 18.89 -0.16 14.37
N LEU A 31 18.18 -0.20 15.50
CA LEU A 31 17.11 0.75 15.81
C LEU A 31 17.63 2.18 15.90
N GLU A 32 18.76 2.40 16.58
CA GLU A 32 19.41 3.71 16.66
C GLU A 32 19.81 4.25 15.28
N GLN A 33 20.31 3.40 14.38
CA GLN A 33 20.65 3.79 13.01
C GLN A 33 19.42 4.17 12.19
N LEU A 34 18.30 3.47 12.39
CA LEU A 34 17.02 3.83 11.77
C LEU A 34 16.56 5.18 12.26
N GLU A 35 16.50 5.41 13.58
CA GLU A 35 16.03 6.65 14.18
C GLU A 35 16.91 7.88 13.81
N LYS A 36 18.21 7.67 13.73
CA LYS A 36 19.17 8.74 13.38
C LYS A 36 19.37 8.89 11.86
N GLY A 37 18.83 8.00 11.05
CA GLY A 37 19.05 8.01 9.61
C GLY A 37 20.52 7.87 9.21
N THR A 38 21.29 7.03 9.91
CA THR A 38 22.75 6.88 9.69
C THR A 38 23.12 5.58 8.98
N GLY A 39 22.16 4.68 8.79
CA GLY A 39 22.37 3.41 8.09
C GLY A 39 22.26 3.52 6.56
N ALA A 40 22.62 2.46 5.86
CA ALA A 40 22.41 2.35 4.43
C ALA A 40 20.92 2.41 4.10
N GLY A 41 20.54 3.17 3.05
CA GLY A 41 19.14 3.36 2.66
C GLY A 41 18.40 4.45 3.45
N ASN A 42 19.11 5.28 4.21
CA ASN A 42 18.56 6.38 4.98
C ASN A 42 17.78 7.42 4.15
N ASP A 43 17.98 7.49 2.84
CA ASP A 43 17.20 8.33 1.93
C ASP A 43 15.71 7.93 1.85
N PHE A 44 15.34 6.73 2.33
CA PHE A 44 14.01 6.16 2.20
C PHE A 44 13.35 5.82 3.54
N LEU A 45 13.60 6.59 4.59
CA LEU A 45 13.04 6.39 5.94
C LEU A 45 11.75 7.18 6.21
N GLY A 46 11.18 7.85 5.23
CA GLY A 46 9.95 8.65 5.40
C GLY A 46 8.73 7.85 5.85
N TRP A 47 8.78 6.53 5.79
CA TRP A 47 7.73 5.64 6.29
C TRP A 47 7.70 5.50 7.82
N MET A 48 8.81 5.71 8.52
CA MET A 48 8.96 5.40 9.95
C MET A 48 7.97 6.15 10.84
N HIS A 49 7.85 7.46 10.65
CA HIS A 49 6.94 8.31 11.42
C HIS A 49 5.74 8.78 10.60
N LEU A 50 5.50 8.16 9.45
CA LEU A 50 4.40 8.51 8.57
C LEU A 50 3.03 8.46 9.25
N PRO A 51 2.71 7.44 10.11
CA PRO A 51 1.40 7.38 10.76
C PRO A 51 1.12 8.60 11.64
N SER A 52 2.08 9.01 12.46
CA SER A 52 1.93 10.17 13.35
C SER A 52 2.08 11.51 12.63
N ALA A 53 2.86 11.57 11.54
CA ALA A 53 3.13 12.77 10.77
C ALA A 53 2.08 13.08 9.68
N THR A 54 1.19 12.14 9.35
CA THR A 54 0.17 12.35 8.30
C THR A 54 -0.80 13.47 8.69
N PRO A 55 -0.88 14.58 7.93
CA PRO A 55 -1.75 15.70 8.26
C PRO A 55 -3.23 15.31 8.17
N GLU A 56 -4.03 15.78 9.11
CA GLU A 56 -5.48 15.61 9.10
C GLU A 56 -6.13 16.17 7.82
N SER A 57 -5.62 17.29 7.31
CA SER A 57 -6.08 17.90 6.07
C SER A 57 -5.90 16.99 4.86
N LEU A 58 -4.82 16.21 4.81
CA LEU A 58 -4.59 15.24 3.74
C LEU A 58 -5.58 14.08 3.83
N VAL A 59 -5.85 13.58 5.04
CA VAL A 59 -6.82 12.49 5.25
C VAL A 59 -8.21 12.94 4.81
N ALA A 60 -8.64 14.13 5.23
CA ALA A 60 -9.93 14.71 4.87
C ALA A 60 -10.07 14.95 3.35
N ASP A 61 -8.99 15.37 2.68
CA ASP A 61 -8.98 15.56 1.23
C ASP A 61 -9.08 14.23 0.47
N ILE A 62 -8.37 13.19 0.93
CA ILE A 62 -8.48 11.83 0.40
C ILE A 62 -9.92 11.31 0.55
N GLU A 63 -10.53 11.46 1.73
CA GLU A 63 -11.91 11.05 1.97
C GLU A 63 -12.90 11.76 1.05
N LYS A 64 -12.71 13.06 0.83
CA LYS A 64 -13.53 13.84 -0.09
C LYS A 64 -13.40 13.34 -1.54
N THR A 65 -12.18 13.12 -2.00
CA THR A 65 -11.92 12.59 -3.35
C THR A 65 -12.50 11.18 -3.50
N ALA A 66 -12.30 10.34 -2.49
CA ALA A 66 -12.87 8.99 -2.46
C ALA A 66 -14.40 9.01 -2.50
N ALA A 67 -15.05 9.92 -1.77
CA ALA A 67 -16.50 10.09 -1.78
C ALA A 67 -17.02 10.47 -3.17
N THR A 68 -16.36 11.38 -3.88
CA THR A 68 -16.69 11.73 -5.26
C THR A 68 -16.65 10.50 -6.18
N LEU A 69 -15.52 9.77 -6.16
CA LEU A 69 -15.36 8.58 -6.99
C LEU A 69 -16.40 7.50 -6.64
N ARG A 70 -16.72 7.31 -5.36
CA ARG A 70 -17.69 6.31 -4.90
C ARG A 70 -19.13 6.64 -5.29
N ASN A 71 -19.49 7.92 -5.32
CA ASN A 71 -20.85 8.36 -5.63
C ASN A 71 -21.11 8.37 -7.14
N ASP A 72 -20.11 8.71 -7.93
CA ASP A 72 -20.25 8.98 -9.36
C ASP A 72 -19.93 7.77 -10.24
N CYS A 73 -19.19 6.76 -9.69
CA CYS A 73 -18.70 5.62 -10.44
C CYS A 73 -19.22 4.28 -9.89
N GLU A 74 -19.46 3.33 -10.80
CA GLU A 74 -19.71 1.91 -10.44
C GLU A 74 -18.39 1.17 -10.14
N TYR A 75 -17.34 1.55 -10.83
CA TYR A 75 -16.00 0.99 -10.67
C TYR A 75 -14.95 2.08 -10.56
N VAL A 76 -13.88 1.82 -9.81
CA VAL A 76 -12.66 2.63 -9.84
C VAL A 76 -11.48 1.73 -10.10
N VAL A 77 -10.74 2.00 -11.16
CA VAL A 77 -9.56 1.23 -11.53
C VAL A 77 -8.32 1.86 -10.93
N ALA A 78 -7.73 1.19 -9.95
CA ALA A 78 -6.44 1.57 -9.36
C ALA A 78 -5.31 0.96 -10.22
N ILE A 79 -4.58 1.82 -10.92
CA ILE A 79 -3.53 1.43 -11.87
C ILE A 79 -2.18 1.62 -11.21
N GLY A 80 -1.44 0.53 -11.03
CA GLY A 80 -0.11 0.54 -10.43
C GLY A 80 0.51 -0.86 -10.43
N ILE A 81 1.80 -0.94 -10.13
CA ILE A 81 2.55 -2.20 -10.04
C ILE A 81 3.41 -2.22 -8.77
N GLY A 82 3.73 -3.40 -8.27
CA GLY A 82 4.56 -3.58 -7.09
C GLY A 82 4.01 -2.84 -5.87
N GLY A 83 4.81 -1.98 -5.25
CA GLY A 83 4.41 -1.19 -4.08
C GLY A 83 3.26 -0.22 -4.34
N SER A 84 3.03 0.17 -5.59
CA SER A 84 1.91 1.05 -5.97
C SER A 84 0.55 0.33 -5.97
N TYR A 85 0.52 -0.99 -5.73
CA TYR A 85 -0.73 -1.74 -5.73
C TYR A 85 -0.84 -2.77 -4.58
N LEU A 86 0.27 -3.46 -4.23
CA LEU A 86 0.23 -4.59 -3.30
C LEU A 86 -0.28 -4.21 -1.90
N GLY A 87 0.17 -3.09 -1.34
CA GLY A 87 -0.26 -2.66 -0.02
C GLY A 87 -1.76 -2.33 0.03
N ALA A 88 -2.27 -1.57 -0.93
CA ALA A 88 -3.69 -1.26 -1.03
C ALA A 88 -4.52 -2.53 -1.22
N LYS A 89 -4.08 -3.43 -2.11
CA LYS A 89 -4.76 -4.70 -2.38
C LYS A 89 -4.78 -5.59 -1.15
N ALA A 90 -3.67 -5.68 -0.40
CA ALA A 90 -3.60 -6.44 0.83
C ALA A 90 -4.64 -5.99 1.87
N VAL A 91 -4.77 -4.67 2.08
CA VAL A 91 -5.75 -4.11 3.01
C VAL A 91 -7.18 -4.32 2.52
N ILE A 92 -7.46 -4.02 1.25
CA ILE A 92 -8.79 -4.16 0.66
C ILE A 92 -9.26 -5.61 0.74
N GLU A 93 -8.44 -6.58 0.35
CA GLU A 93 -8.82 -7.99 0.40
C GLU A 93 -8.97 -8.53 1.83
N ALA A 94 -8.07 -8.12 2.76
CA ALA A 94 -8.16 -8.53 4.15
C ALA A 94 -9.47 -8.08 4.82
N LEU A 95 -9.98 -6.90 4.46
CA LEU A 95 -11.18 -6.32 5.05
C LEU A 95 -12.47 -6.62 4.27
N SER A 96 -12.38 -6.99 3.01
CA SER A 96 -13.53 -7.25 2.15
C SER A 96 -14.30 -8.51 2.58
N ASP A 97 -15.60 -8.51 2.35
CA ASP A 97 -16.40 -9.73 2.39
C ASP A 97 -15.97 -10.64 1.23
N SER A 98 -15.75 -11.93 1.51
CA SER A 98 -15.29 -12.91 0.51
C SER A 98 -16.27 -13.07 -0.66
N PHE A 99 -17.52 -12.73 -0.48
CA PHE A 99 -18.58 -12.80 -1.48
C PHE A 99 -19.05 -11.42 -1.95
N ALA A 100 -18.25 -10.36 -1.73
CA ALA A 100 -18.61 -9.00 -2.11
C ALA A 100 -18.97 -8.87 -3.61
N ALA A 101 -18.30 -9.63 -4.48
CA ALA A 101 -18.59 -9.61 -5.92
C ALA A 101 -20.02 -10.04 -6.28
N TYR A 102 -20.66 -10.84 -5.43
CA TYR A 102 -22.01 -11.38 -5.63
C TYR A 102 -23.10 -10.63 -4.86
N LYS A 103 -22.75 -9.57 -4.16
CA LYS A 103 -23.65 -8.73 -3.36
C LYS A 103 -23.83 -7.37 -4.02
N PRO A 104 -24.96 -6.67 -3.76
CA PRO A 104 -25.09 -5.27 -4.15
C PRO A 104 -23.93 -4.43 -3.61
N ALA A 105 -23.36 -3.56 -4.44
CA ALA A 105 -22.30 -2.67 -4.02
C ALA A 105 -22.86 -1.50 -3.22
N SER A 106 -22.18 -1.10 -2.14
CA SER A 106 -22.51 0.10 -1.35
C SER A 106 -21.78 1.36 -1.86
N GLY A 107 -21.18 1.31 -3.02
CA GLY A 107 -20.38 2.35 -3.68
C GLY A 107 -19.53 1.74 -4.77
N ALA A 108 -18.59 2.49 -5.31
CA ALA A 108 -17.71 2.00 -6.37
C ALA A 108 -16.91 0.76 -5.94
N ARG A 109 -16.74 -0.18 -6.86
CA ARG A 109 -15.85 -1.34 -6.66
C ARG A 109 -14.46 -1.01 -7.17
N VAL A 110 -13.45 -1.26 -6.34
CA VAL A 110 -12.04 -1.08 -6.74
C VAL A 110 -11.56 -2.31 -7.51
N ILE A 111 -10.98 -2.07 -8.68
CA ILE A 111 -10.33 -3.06 -9.54
C ILE A 111 -8.89 -2.62 -9.73
N PHE A 112 -7.96 -3.58 -9.77
CA PHE A 112 -6.54 -3.26 -9.99
C PHE A 112 -6.15 -3.57 -11.43
N ALA A 113 -5.34 -2.69 -12.04
CA ALA A 113 -4.77 -2.85 -13.37
C ALA A 113 -3.32 -2.35 -13.43
N GLY A 114 -2.60 -2.66 -14.50
CA GLY A 114 -1.22 -2.22 -14.68
C GLY A 114 -0.20 -3.01 -13.85
N GLN A 115 -0.61 -4.06 -13.17
CA GLN A 115 0.29 -5.00 -12.49
C GLN A 115 0.79 -6.12 -13.42
N ASN A 116 0.25 -6.20 -14.62
CA ASN A 116 0.64 -7.11 -15.70
C ASN A 116 0.31 -6.49 -17.07
N ILE A 117 0.76 -7.13 -18.14
CA ILE A 117 0.48 -6.77 -19.54
C ILE A 117 -0.28 -7.89 -20.28
N GLY A 118 -0.98 -8.76 -19.54
CA GLY A 118 -1.77 -9.86 -20.12
C GLY A 118 -2.93 -9.32 -20.95
N GLU A 119 -3.01 -9.76 -22.21
CA GLU A 119 -4.06 -9.29 -23.12
C GLU A 119 -5.44 -9.80 -22.70
N ASP A 120 -5.55 -11.05 -22.24
CA ASP A 120 -6.81 -11.62 -21.76
C ASP A 120 -7.38 -10.79 -20.61
N TYR A 121 -6.56 -10.50 -19.58
CA TYR A 121 -6.96 -9.67 -18.46
C TYR A 121 -7.44 -8.28 -18.90
N THR A 122 -6.68 -7.67 -19.82
CA THR A 122 -7.02 -6.34 -20.33
C THR A 122 -8.32 -6.37 -21.14
N HIS A 123 -8.51 -7.37 -21.98
CA HIS A 123 -9.74 -7.56 -22.76
C HIS A 123 -10.97 -7.75 -21.86
N GLU A 124 -10.86 -8.61 -20.84
CA GLU A 124 -11.93 -8.88 -19.89
C GLU A 124 -12.26 -7.63 -19.07
N LEU A 125 -11.26 -6.86 -18.63
CA LEU A 125 -11.47 -5.60 -17.92
C LEU A 125 -12.19 -4.56 -18.79
N ILE A 126 -11.76 -4.38 -20.05
CA ILE A 126 -12.44 -3.49 -21.01
C ILE A 126 -13.89 -3.94 -21.22
N SER A 127 -14.13 -5.24 -21.36
CA SER A 127 -15.47 -5.80 -21.54
C SER A 127 -16.36 -5.55 -20.32
N LEU A 128 -15.83 -5.67 -19.11
CA LEU A 128 -16.53 -5.35 -17.87
C LEU A 128 -16.91 -3.88 -17.77
N LEU A 129 -15.98 -2.98 -18.14
CA LEU A 129 -16.16 -1.53 -18.01
C LEU A 129 -17.00 -0.90 -19.13
N LYS A 130 -17.27 -1.64 -20.20
CA LYS A 130 -18.05 -1.15 -21.34
C LYS A 130 -19.46 -0.75 -20.93
N GLY A 131 -19.80 0.53 -21.13
CA GLY A 131 -21.09 1.12 -20.77
C GLY A 131 -21.30 1.30 -19.26
N LYS A 132 -20.22 1.23 -18.47
CA LYS A 132 -20.21 1.47 -17.03
C LYS A 132 -19.51 2.78 -16.72
N LYS A 133 -20.04 3.55 -15.76
CA LYS A 133 -19.33 4.71 -15.22
C LYS A 133 -18.17 4.22 -14.35
N PHE A 134 -16.96 4.59 -14.71
CA PHE A 134 -15.79 4.26 -13.93
C PHE A 134 -14.85 5.45 -13.77
N GLY A 135 -14.05 5.42 -12.70
CA GLY A 135 -12.97 6.36 -12.43
C GLY A 135 -11.62 5.66 -12.47
N ILE A 136 -10.55 6.43 -12.48
CA ILE A 136 -9.17 5.92 -12.52
C ILE A 136 -8.35 6.57 -11.41
N ILE A 137 -7.62 5.75 -10.66
CA ILE A 137 -6.51 6.22 -9.81
C ILE A 137 -5.23 5.67 -10.43
N VAL A 138 -4.45 6.55 -11.07
CA VAL A 138 -3.18 6.15 -11.67
C VAL A 138 -2.02 6.49 -10.74
N ILE A 139 -1.24 5.47 -10.36
CA ILE A 139 -0.20 5.54 -9.34
C ILE A 139 1.14 5.21 -9.97
N SER A 140 1.95 6.23 -10.22
CA SER A 140 3.29 6.06 -10.75
C SER A 140 4.13 7.30 -10.45
N LYS A 141 5.26 7.13 -9.77
CA LYS A 141 6.15 8.25 -9.42
C LYS A 141 6.74 8.89 -10.68
N SER A 142 7.31 8.10 -11.57
CA SER A 142 7.90 8.59 -12.83
C SER A 142 6.86 8.85 -13.93
N GLY A 143 5.76 8.11 -13.93
CA GLY A 143 4.80 8.07 -15.03
C GLY A 143 5.29 7.31 -16.28
N THR A 144 6.45 6.65 -16.19
CA THR A 144 7.08 5.95 -17.32
C THR A 144 7.21 4.44 -17.14
N THR A 145 6.70 3.91 -16.01
CA THR A 145 6.64 2.45 -15.81
C THR A 145 5.68 1.87 -16.85
N THR A 146 6.16 0.92 -17.63
CA THR A 146 5.51 0.47 -18.86
C THR A 146 4.12 -0.10 -18.64
N GLU A 147 3.96 -1.01 -17.69
CA GLU A 147 2.70 -1.72 -17.46
C GLU A 147 1.57 -0.76 -17.01
N PRO A 148 1.76 0.09 -15.99
CA PRO A 148 0.77 1.11 -15.63
C PRO A 148 0.51 2.13 -16.76
N ALA A 149 1.53 2.51 -17.54
CA ALA A 149 1.37 3.47 -18.62
C ALA A 149 0.50 2.92 -19.76
N ILE A 150 0.68 1.65 -20.13
CA ILE A 150 -0.16 0.96 -21.12
C ILE A 150 -1.61 0.88 -20.62
N ALA A 151 -1.83 0.37 -19.41
CA ALA A 151 -3.15 0.24 -18.83
C ALA A 151 -3.86 1.61 -18.72
N PHE A 152 -3.13 2.63 -18.27
CA PHE A 152 -3.67 3.98 -18.15
C PHE A 152 -4.07 4.57 -19.50
N ARG A 153 -3.23 4.45 -20.52
CA ARG A 153 -3.54 4.94 -21.85
C ARG A 153 -4.82 4.33 -22.40
N ILE A 154 -4.95 3.00 -22.34
CA ILE A 154 -6.12 2.28 -22.86
C ILE A 154 -7.37 2.69 -22.10
N LEU A 155 -7.34 2.73 -20.77
CA LEU A 155 -8.50 3.03 -19.95
C LEU A 155 -8.88 4.50 -19.97
N LYS A 156 -7.91 5.42 -20.10
CA LYS A 156 -8.18 6.86 -20.31
C LYS A 156 -8.93 7.08 -21.61
N GLU A 157 -8.42 6.53 -22.72
CA GLU A 157 -9.07 6.63 -24.03
C GLU A 157 -10.51 6.09 -24.00
N MET A 158 -10.71 4.94 -23.34
CA MET A 158 -12.03 4.36 -23.17
C MET A 158 -12.97 5.25 -22.34
N LEU A 159 -12.49 5.79 -21.21
CA LEU A 159 -13.27 6.65 -20.33
C LEU A 159 -13.69 7.94 -21.05
N GLU A 160 -12.76 8.58 -21.75
CA GLU A 160 -13.04 9.77 -22.54
C GLU A 160 -14.04 9.52 -23.68
N ALA A 161 -13.95 8.35 -24.31
CA ALA A 161 -14.88 7.98 -25.37
C ALA A 161 -16.30 7.69 -24.85
N GLN A 162 -16.43 7.14 -23.63
CA GLN A 162 -17.73 6.80 -23.03
C GLN A 162 -18.42 8.00 -22.37
N GLU A 163 -17.69 8.79 -21.59
CA GLU A 163 -18.26 9.81 -20.70
C GLU A 163 -17.83 11.23 -21.06
N GLY A 164 -16.90 11.39 -21.99
CA GLY A 164 -16.34 12.67 -22.40
C GLY A 164 -15.18 13.16 -21.52
N LYS A 165 -14.40 14.12 -22.03
CA LYS A 165 -13.20 14.64 -21.36
C LYS A 165 -13.49 15.34 -20.03
N GLU A 166 -14.62 16.04 -19.94
CA GLU A 166 -14.99 16.74 -18.70
C GLU A 166 -15.26 15.77 -17.54
N PHE A 167 -15.95 14.66 -17.80
CA PHE A 167 -16.13 13.61 -16.80
C PHE A 167 -14.80 12.96 -16.46
N ALA A 168 -14.00 12.60 -17.47
CA ALA A 168 -12.71 11.96 -17.28
C ALA A 168 -11.77 12.82 -16.42
N SER A 169 -11.67 14.13 -16.67
CA SER A 169 -10.80 15.02 -15.89
C SER A 169 -11.17 15.11 -14.42
N LYS A 170 -12.45 14.95 -14.07
CA LYS A 170 -12.95 14.96 -12.70
C LYS A 170 -12.81 13.60 -11.97
N HIS A 171 -12.71 12.51 -12.73
CA HIS A 171 -12.71 11.14 -12.20
C HIS A 171 -11.40 10.38 -12.46
N ILE A 172 -10.40 11.06 -13.00
CA ILE A 172 -9.01 10.57 -13.02
C ILE A 172 -8.23 11.28 -11.92
N VAL A 173 -7.61 10.51 -11.04
CA VAL A 173 -6.74 11.00 -9.98
C VAL A 173 -5.34 10.46 -10.19
N ALA A 174 -4.34 11.32 -10.21
CA ALA A 174 -2.96 10.93 -10.36
C ALA A 174 -2.21 10.99 -9.02
N VAL A 175 -1.66 9.87 -8.59
CA VAL A 175 -0.75 9.78 -7.44
C VAL A 175 0.67 9.66 -8.00
N THR A 176 1.47 10.73 -7.91
CA THR A 176 2.71 10.87 -8.66
C THR A 176 3.72 11.79 -7.96
N ASP A 177 4.87 12.03 -8.57
CA ASP A 177 5.87 13.02 -8.09
C ASP A 177 5.27 14.42 -7.94
N ALA A 178 5.81 15.20 -7.01
CA ALA A 178 5.34 16.56 -6.75
C ALA A 178 5.56 17.51 -7.92
N LYS A 179 6.66 17.34 -8.68
CA LYS A 179 7.16 18.33 -9.65
C LYS A 179 7.54 17.78 -11.01
N ARG A 180 7.92 16.49 -11.09
CA ARG A 180 8.57 15.88 -12.25
C ARG A 180 7.84 14.63 -12.73
N GLY A 181 8.14 14.22 -13.96
CA GLY A 181 7.65 12.97 -14.54
C GLY A 181 6.51 13.17 -15.52
N ALA A 182 6.36 12.21 -16.44
CA ALA A 182 5.36 12.26 -17.51
C ALA A 182 3.92 12.33 -16.97
N LEU A 183 3.63 11.59 -15.90
CA LEU A 183 2.30 11.60 -15.29
C LEU A 183 1.98 12.94 -14.61
N ARG A 184 2.98 13.59 -13.96
CA ARG A 184 2.80 14.93 -13.38
C ARG A 184 2.48 15.96 -14.47
N SER A 185 3.22 15.95 -15.57
CA SER A 185 2.99 16.86 -16.69
C SER A 185 1.59 16.68 -17.27
N LEU A 186 1.22 15.44 -17.57
CA LEU A 186 -0.09 15.10 -18.09
C LEU A 186 -1.23 15.48 -17.12
N ALA A 187 -1.08 15.19 -15.83
CA ALA A 187 -2.10 15.53 -14.85
C ALA A 187 -2.31 17.03 -14.71
N THR A 188 -1.25 17.83 -14.86
CA THR A 188 -1.33 19.29 -14.88
C THR A 188 -2.02 19.80 -16.13
N GLU A 189 -1.68 19.27 -17.31
CA GLU A 189 -2.27 19.65 -18.60
C GLU A 189 -3.77 19.34 -18.68
N GLU A 190 -4.16 18.13 -18.22
CA GLU A 190 -5.55 17.66 -18.29
C GLU A 190 -6.40 18.08 -17.08
N GLY A 191 -5.80 18.72 -16.06
CA GLY A 191 -6.50 19.21 -14.87
C GLY A 191 -6.94 18.12 -13.88
N TYR A 192 -6.24 17.00 -13.82
CA TYR A 192 -6.56 15.92 -12.87
C TYR A 192 -6.26 16.32 -11.43
N ALA A 193 -7.07 15.82 -10.49
CA ALA A 193 -6.71 15.86 -9.08
C ALA A 193 -5.42 15.06 -8.85
N THR A 194 -4.53 15.57 -7.99
CA THR A 194 -3.22 14.96 -7.80
C THR A 194 -2.86 14.81 -6.34
N TYR A 195 -2.19 13.69 -6.02
CA TYR A 195 -1.55 13.44 -4.73
C TYR A 195 -0.06 13.17 -4.93
N VAL A 196 0.72 13.54 -3.93
CA VAL A 196 2.19 13.42 -3.99
C VAL A 196 2.64 12.05 -3.45
N ILE A 197 3.60 11.45 -4.14
CA ILE A 197 4.42 10.35 -3.63
C ILE A 197 5.72 10.98 -3.10
N GLU A 198 5.91 10.94 -1.80
CA GLU A 198 7.07 11.52 -1.14
C GLU A 198 8.37 10.88 -1.63
N ASP A 199 9.42 11.69 -1.80
CA ASP A 199 10.70 11.24 -2.33
C ASP A 199 11.40 10.23 -1.40
N ASN A 200 11.25 10.43 -0.10
CA ASN A 200 11.86 9.63 0.94
C ASN A 200 11.01 8.40 1.37
N VAL A 201 9.90 8.11 0.67
CA VAL A 201 9.11 6.89 0.88
C VAL A 201 9.32 5.95 -0.28
N GLY A 202 9.90 4.78 -0.01
CA GLY A 202 10.03 3.71 -0.99
C GLY A 202 8.68 3.13 -1.39
N GLY A 203 8.52 2.72 -2.66
CA GLY A 203 7.24 2.22 -3.18
C GLY A 203 6.59 1.12 -2.33
N ARG A 204 7.40 0.16 -1.84
CA ARG A 204 6.91 -0.96 -1.02
C ARG A 204 6.44 -0.55 0.39
N PHE A 205 6.81 0.64 0.87
CA PHE A 205 6.44 1.18 2.17
C PHE A 205 5.33 2.25 2.09
N SER A 206 4.70 2.43 0.93
CA SER A 206 3.83 3.57 0.63
C SER A 206 2.34 3.37 0.95
N VAL A 207 1.92 2.24 1.52
CA VAL A 207 0.50 1.95 1.77
C VAL A 207 -0.20 3.00 2.64
N LEU A 208 0.50 3.63 3.58
CA LEU A 208 -0.03 4.69 4.45
C LEU A 208 0.15 6.10 3.87
N THR A 209 0.56 6.23 2.61
CA THR A 209 0.52 7.45 1.82
C THR A 209 -0.75 7.47 0.95
N PRO A 210 -1.01 8.53 0.17
CA PRO A 210 -2.12 8.53 -0.79
C PRO A 210 -2.11 7.35 -1.78
N VAL A 211 -0.94 6.73 -2.00
CA VAL A 211 -0.78 5.50 -2.81
C VAL A 211 -1.71 4.37 -2.35
N GLY A 212 -1.79 4.14 -1.05
CA GLY A 212 -2.67 3.11 -0.49
C GLY A 212 -3.96 3.69 0.08
N LEU A 213 -3.90 4.83 0.78
CA LEU A 213 -5.05 5.39 1.47
C LEU A 213 -6.20 5.73 0.52
N LEU A 214 -5.91 6.27 -0.68
CA LEU A 214 -6.96 6.66 -1.62
C LEU A 214 -7.74 5.44 -2.17
N PRO A 215 -7.11 4.40 -2.73
CA PRO A 215 -7.85 3.20 -3.15
C PRO A 215 -8.59 2.51 -2.00
N ILE A 216 -8.02 2.49 -0.78
CA ILE A 216 -8.64 1.90 0.41
C ILE A 216 -9.91 2.68 0.80
N ALA A 217 -9.86 4.01 0.81
CA ALA A 217 -11.01 4.87 1.07
C ALA A 217 -12.09 4.71 0.00
N VAL A 218 -11.70 4.61 -1.29
CA VAL A 218 -12.63 4.33 -2.40
C VAL A 218 -13.28 2.95 -2.24
N ALA A 219 -12.57 1.95 -1.75
CA ALA A 219 -13.16 0.65 -1.42
C ALA A 219 -14.16 0.71 -0.25
N GLY A 220 -14.22 1.83 0.47
CA GLY A 220 -15.18 2.08 1.56
C GLY A 220 -14.68 1.70 2.94
N PHE A 221 -13.38 1.52 3.10
CA PHE A 221 -12.78 1.24 4.40
C PHE A 221 -12.33 2.52 5.10
N ASP A 222 -12.40 2.49 6.43
CA ASP A 222 -12.04 3.60 7.30
C ASP A 222 -10.50 3.75 7.36
N ILE A 223 -9.97 4.73 6.62
CA ILE A 223 -8.55 5.04 6.60
C ILE A 223 -8.05 5.70 7.89
N ARG A 224 -8.94 6.32 8.67
CA ARG A 224 -8.60 6.88 9.99
C ARG A 224 -8.30 5.76 10.98
N ALA A 225 -9.17 4.76 11.05
CA ALA A 225 -8.94 3.57 11.88
C ALA A 225 -7.67 2.82 11.47
N LEU A 226 -7.34 2.77 10.16
CA LEU A 226 -6.10 2.20 9.67
C LEU A 226 -4.87 3.00 10.16
N LEU A 227 -4.92 4.32 10.06
CA LEU A 227 -3.85 5.21 10.55
C LEU A 227 -3.71 5.16 12.07
N ASP A 228 -4.82 5.06 12.82
CA ASP A 228 -4.78 4.93 14.28
C ASP A 228 -4.14 3.60 14.71
N GLY A 229 -4.42 2.51 13.99
CA GLY A 229 -3.73 1.24 14.19
C GLY A 229 -2.23 1.34 13.91
N ALA A 230 -1.85 2.04 12.85
CA ALA A 230 -0.46 2.28 12.49
C ALA A 230 0.27 3.16 13.53
N LYS A 231 -0.37 4.23 14.04
CA LYS A 231 0.16 5.06 15.14
C LYS A 231 0.39 4.25 16.42
N ALA A 232 -0.55 3.36 16.74
CA ALA A 232 -0.40 2.48 17.90
C ALA A 232 0.80 1.53 17.75
N MET A 233 1.06 1.04 16.53
CA MET A 233 2.24 0.20 16.26
C MET A 233 3.54 1.03 16.21
N GLU A 234 3.53 2.23 15.67
CA GLU A 234 4.68 3.17 15.72
C GLU A 234 5.13 3.36 17.18
N ALA A 235 4.19 3.62 18.09
CA ALA A 235 4.48 3.74 19.52
C ALA A 235 4.99 2.42 20.14
N ALA A 236 4.42 1.27 19.75
CA ALA A 236 4.80 -0.04 20.29
C ALA A 236 6.18 -0.50 19.79
N THR A 237 6.66 0.04 18.68
CA THR A 237 7.95 -0.33 18.07
C THR A 237 9.08 0.66 18.38
N ALA A 238 8.86 1.64 19.25
CA ALA A 238 9.85 2.65 19.60
C ALA A 238 10.91 2.17 20.64
N ALA A 239 10.56 1.21 21.51
CA ALA A 239 11.46 0.74 22.58
C ALA A 239 12.56 -0.20 22.06
N ALA A 240 13.77 -0.07 22.61
CA ALA A 240 14.90 -0.97 22.32
C ALA A 240 14.95 -2.12 23.33
N ASP A 241 13.83 -2.85 23.47
CA ASP A 241 13.71 -4.00 24.38
C ASP A 241 12.66 -4.99 23.87
N ASP A 242 12.48 -6.10 24.59
CA ASP A 242 11.58 -7.20 24.22
C ASP A 242 10.08 -6.86 24.25
N SER A 243 9.69 -5.68 24.76
CA SER A 243 8.32 -5.18 24.64
C SER A 243 7.98 -4.73 23.22
N ASN A 244 9.00 -4.40 22.42
CA ASN A 244 8.88 -4.06 21.01
C ASN A 244 8.86 -5.37 20.17
N PRO A 245 7.73 -5.70 19.52
CA PRO A 245 7.60 -6.93 18.76
C PRO A 245 8.54 -6.99 17.54
N ALA A 246 8.87 -5.85 16.92
CA ALA A 246 9.81 -5.80 15.80
C ALA A 246 11.26 -6.04 16.26
N TYR A 247 11.61 -5.49 17.41
CA TYR A 247 12.93 -5.70 18.03
C TYR A 247 13.14 -7.17 18.42
N LEU A 248 12.16 -7.76 19.12
CA LEU A 248 12.19 -9.17 19.49
C LEU A 248 12.22 -10.09 18.27
N TYR A 249 11.46 -9.75 17.21
CA TYR A 249 11.48 -10.49 15.95
C TYR A 249 12.87 -10.43 15.30
N ALA A 250 13.47 -9.26 15.21
CA ALA A 250 14.80 -9.09 14.61
C ALA A 250 15.86 -9.91 15.34
N LYS A 251 15.90 -9.91 16.67
CA LYS A 251 16.82 -10.73 17.47
C LYS A 251 16.61 -12.23 17.23
N THR A 252 15.36 -12.65 17.33
CA THR A 252 14.97 -14.06 17.17
C THR A 252 15.34 -14.59 15.78
N ARG A 253 15.04 -13.79 14.74
CA ARG A 253 15.33 -14.11 13.35
C ARG A 253 16.84 -14.26 13.11
N ASN A 254 17.65 -13.37 13.69
CA ASN A 254 19.11 -13.42 13.57
C ASN A 254 19.72 -14.60 14.35
N ALA A 255 19.20 -14.92 15.55
CA ALA A 255 19.62 -16.09 16.29
C ALA A 255 19.36 -17.39 15.51
N LEU A 256 18.16 -17.54 14.94
CA LEU A 256 17.82 -18.67 14.07
C LEU A 256 18.72 -18.73 12.82
N TYR A 257 19.02 -17.59 12.23
CA TYR A 257 19.91 -17.52 11.06
C TYR A 257 21.34 -17.97 11.39
N ALA A 258 21.85 -17.60 12.57
CA ALA A 258 23.17 -18.05 13.06
C ALA A 258 23.21 -19.58 13.26
N GLU A 259 22.09 -20.18 13.65
CA GLU A 259 21.93 -21.65 13.78
C GLU A 259 21.60 -22.33 12.42
N GLY A 260 21.78 -21.65 11.30
CA GLY A 260 21.64 -22.20 9.95
C GLY A 260 20.21 -22.23 9.42
N LYS A 261 19.21 -21.65 10.11
CA LYS A 261 17.81 -21.51 9.64
C LYS A 261 17.69 -20.31 8.70
N LYS A 262 18.13 -20.45 7.46
CA LYS A 262 18.27 -19.37 6.49
C LYS A 262 17.02 -19.05 5.70
N THR A 263 16.02 -19.91 5.74
CA THR A 263 14.76 -19.75 5.02
C THR A 263 13.66 -19.34 5.98
N GLU A 264 12.89 -18.34 5.60
CA GLU A 264 11.70 -17.89 6.32
C GLU A 264 10.45 -18.18 5.47
N ILE A 265 9.41 -18.70 6.08
CA ILE A 265 8.16 -19.06 5.43
C ILE A 265 7.02 -18.38 6.17
N LEU A 266 6.33 -17.46 5.47
CA LEU A 266 5.10 -16.84 5.98
C LEU A 266 3.90 -17.73 5.64
N VAL A 267 3.17 -18.17 6.68
CA VAL A 267 1.98 -19.02 6.53
C VAL A 267 0.74 -18.26 7.00
N ASN A 268 -0.25 -18.12 6.15
CA ASN A 268 -1.54 -17.53 6.47
C ASN A 268 -2.63 -18.61 6.48
N TYR A 269 -3.37 -18.72 7.59
CA TYR A 269 -4.54 -19.63 7.69
C TYR A 269 -5.84 -18.96 7.22
N ASN A 270 -5.86 -17.62 7.13
CA ASN A 270 -6.99 -16.88 6.58
C ASN A 270 -6.72 -16.53 5.11
N PRO A 271 -7.54 -17.04 4.15
CA PRO A 271 -7.33 -16.76 2.72
C PRO A 271 -7.31 -15.27 2.36
N LYS A 272 -7.99 -14.43 3.13
CA LYS A 272 -8.00 -12.97 2.91
C LYS A 272 -6.63 -12.31 3.12
N LEU A 273 -5.69 -12.98 3.80
CA LEU A 273 -4.34 -12.48 4.03
C LEU A 273 -3.35 -12.87 2.93
N HIS A 274 -3.81 -13.43 1.81
CA HIS A 274 -2.94 -13.83 0.71
C HIS A 274 -2.06 -12.67 0.23
N TYR A 275 -2.66 -11.50 -0.06
CA TYR A 275 -1.90 -10.34 -0.54
C TYR A 275 -1.04 -9.67 0.54
N LEU A 276 -1.30 -9.91 1.83
CA LEU A 276 -0.34 -9.57 2.88
C LEU A 276 0.97 -10.35 2.70
N GLY A 277 0.88 -11.65 2.38
CA GLY A 277 2.03 -12.48 2.05
C GLY A 277 2.77 -12.02 0.79
N GLU A 278 2.03 -11.63 -0.26
CA GLU A 278 2.62 -11.10 -1.49
C GLU A 278 3.35 -9.76 -1.25
N TRP A 279 2.77 -8.90 -0.43
CA TRP A 279 3.41 -7.65 -0.02
C TRP A 279 4.63 -7.89 0.85
N TRP A 280 4.56 -8.82 1.81
CA TRP A 280 5.71 -9.23 2.64
C TRP A 280 6.92 -9.67 1.79
N LYS A 281 6.70 -10.44 0.74
CA LYS A 281 7.79 -10.85 -0.17
C LYS A 281 8.48 -9.67 -0.86
N GLN A 282 7.80 -8.56 -1.03
CA GLN A 282 8.36 -7.37 -1.63
C GLN A 282 9.15 -6.51 -0.62
N LEU A 283 8.74 -6.51 0.66
CA LEU A 283 9.43 -5.81 1.74
C LEU A 283 10.79 -6.42 2.05
#